data_9c553e1529fc60fd217ca6588f724387
#
_entry.id   9c553e1529fc60fd217ca6588f724387
#
_cell.length_a   1.000
_cell.length_b   1.000
_cell.length_c   1.000
_cell.angle_alpha   90.00
_cell.angle_beta   90.00
_cell.angle_gamma   90.00
#
_symmetry.space_group_name_H-M   'P 1'
#
loop_
_entity.id
_entity.type
_entity.pdbx_description
1 polymer ?
#
loop_
_entity_poly.entity_id
_entity_poly.type
_entity_poly.pdbx_seq_one_letter_code
_entity_poly.pdbx_strand_id
1 'polypeptide(L)'
;MGYTGLSMRNLEPYLCGERQGKVVGITFDDGYQNNLQYALPTLKKMGFSATCYAVSSMLGGQNSWDLGIGVAQKPLMSKENFLEWLAAGMDVGSHTKTHADLTAISFPSLVEEIQGSKIELESDLGCEVRHFCYPYGRFNDTSLDQARSAGYITATTTQRGRVHVGTDALKLKRIMVPKATTLPLFWMKTATAYEDKRG
;
A
#
# COMPACT_ATOMS: atom_id res chain seq x y z
N MET A 1 -20.06 -12.40 2.91
CA MET A 1 -20.28 -10.97 2.59
C MET A 1 -20.28 -10.72 1.07
N GLY A 2 -19.75 -11.62 0.24
CA GLY A 2 -19.75 -11.55 -1.23
C GLY A 2 -18.85 -10.45 -1.81
N TYR A 3 -17.84 -9.99 -1.07
CA TYR A 3 -16.83 -9.10 -1.60
C TYR A 3 -15.69 -9.88 -2.28
N THR A 4 -15.13 -9.31 -3.35
CA THR A 4 -13.90 -9.78 -3.96
C THR A 4 -12.74 -8.89 -3.52
N GLY A 5 -11.66 -9.50 -3.00
CA GLY A 5 -10.43 -8.80 -2.63
C GLY A 5 -9.56 -8.55 -3.85
N LEU A 6 -9.16 -7.31 -4.09
CA LEU A 6 -8.41 -6.88 -5.25
C LEU A 6 -7.13 -6.14 -4.85
N SER A 7 -6.07 -6.31 -5.65
CA SER A 7 -4.93 -5.39 -5.64
C SER A 7 -5.34 -4.00 -6.10
N MET A 8 -4.53 -2.99 -5.84
CA MET A 8 -4.79 -1.63 -6.31
C MET A 8 -4.86 -1.57 -7.84
N ARG A 9 -4.01 -2.32 -8.54
CA ARG A 9 -4.04 -2.46 -10.01
C ARG A 9 -5.39 -3.01 -10.50
N ASN A 10 -5.89 -4.06 -9.88
CA ASN A 10 -7.19 -4.66 -10.24
C ASN A 10 -8.37 -3.81 -9.78
N LEU A 11 -8.15 -2.90 -8.83
CA LEU A 11 -9.18 -1.99 -8.31
C LEU A 11 -9.36 -0.73 -9.18
N GLU A 12 -8.36 -0.36 -10.01
CA GLU A 12 -8.40 0.87 -10.84
C GLU A 12 -9.72 1.05 -11.61
N PRO A 13 -10.25 0.03 -12.35
CA PRO A 13 -11.49 0.20 -13.10
C PRO A 13 -12.72 0.52 -12.24
N TYR A 14 -12.67 0.15 -10.96
CA TYR A 14 -13.74 0.46 -9.99
C TYR A 14 -13.56 1.86 -9.40
N LEU A 15 -12.32 2.31 -9.20
CA LEU A 15 -12.02 3.65 -8.70
C LEU A 15 -12.38 4.73 -9.72
N CYS A 16 -12.16 4.48 -11.01
CA CYS A 16 -12.52 5.40 -12.10
C CYS A 16 -13.98 5.26 -12.58
N GLY A 17 -14.75 4.31 -12.01
CA GLY A 17 -16.17 4.13 -12.32
C GLY A 17 -16.48 3.33 -13.59
N GLU A 18 -15.46 2.74 -14.24
CA GLU A 18 -15.64 1.88 -15.43
C GLU A 18 -16.30 0.54 -15.09
N ARG A 19 -16.14 0.09 -13.84
CA ARG A 19 -16.75 -1.14 -13.33
C ARG A 19 -17.48 -0.89 -12.02
N GLN A 20 -18.48 -1.72 -11.77
CA GLN A 20 -19.23 -1.75 -10.51
C GLN A 20 -19.15 -3.14 -9.90
N GLY A 21 -19.23 -3.26 -8.58
CA GLY A 21 -19.21 -4.53 -7.88
C GLY A 21 -18.92 -4.39 -6.39
N LYS A 22 -19.12 -5.50 -5.68
CA LYS A 22 -18.72 -5.60 -4.27
C LYS A 22 -17.24 -5.96 -4.18
N VAL A 23 -16.38 -4.95 -4.26
CA VAL A 23 -14.93 -5.13 -4.24
C VAL A 23 -14.31 -4.40 -3.04
N VAL A 24 -13.14 -4.86 -2.62
CA VAL A 24 -12.32 -4.21 -1.60
C VAL A 24 -10.85 -4.29 -2.01
N GLY A 25 -10.16 -3.16 -1.98
CA GLY A 25 -8.71 -3.13 -2.15
C GLY A 25 -8.03 -3.73 -0.93
N ILE A 26 -7.09 -4.66 -1.14
CA ILE A 26 -6.27 -5.25 -0.08
C ILE A 26 -4.85 -4.74 -0.24
N THR A 27 -4.33 -4.12 0.82
CA THR A 27 -2.98 -3.55 0.83
C THR A 27 -2.20 -3.99 2.06
N PHE A 28 -0.89 -4.17 1.88
CA PHE A 28 0.08 -4.40 2.93
C PHE A 28 1.19 -3.38 2.79
N ASP A 29 1.54 -2.72 3.88
CA ASP A 29 2.63 -1.74 3.90
C ASP A 29 3.96 -2.41 4.27
N ASP A 30 5.07 -1.72 4.05
CA ASP A 30 6.43 -2.03 4.48
C ASP A 30 7.14 -3.20 3.77
N GLY A 31 6.41 -4.09 3.12
CA GLY A 31 7.04 -5.24 2.46
C GLY A 31 7.48 -6.36 3.39
N TYR A 32 6.86 -6.56 4.56
CA TYR A 32 7.24 -7.61 5.50
C TYR A 32 7.16 -9.02 4.90
N GLN A 33 8.18 -9.84 5.16
CA GLN A 33 8.29 -11.22 4.67
C GLN A 33 7.12 -12.11 5.10
N ASN A 34 6.48 -11.82 6.24
CA ASN A 34 5.32 -12.57 6.71
C ASN A 34 4.08 -12.42 5.79
N ASN A 35 4.03 -11.39 4.94
CA ASN A 35 2.98 -11.26 3.94
C ASN A 35 3.08 -12.39 2.90
N LEU A 36 4.29 -12.75 2.50
CA LEU A 36 4.52 -13.89 1.61
C LEU A 36 4.17 -15.22 2.30
N GLN A 37 4.57 -15.38 3.57
CA GLN A 37 4.40 -16.63 4.30
C GLN A 37 2.94 -16.93 4.66
N TYR A 38 2.17 -15.92 5.07
CA TYR A 38 0.84 -16.12 5.66
C TYR A 38 -0.29 -15.53 4.83
N ALA A 39 -0.10 -14.33 4.26
CA ALA A 39 -1.15 -13.70 3.49
C ALA A 39 -1.28 -14.31 2.10
N LEU A 40 -0.18 -14.52 1.38
CA LEU A 40 -0.20 -15.04 0.01
C LEU A 40 -0.96 -16.36 -0.13
N PRO A 41 -0.74 -17.42 0.68
CA PRO A 41 -1.48 -18.68 0.56
C PRO A 41 -2.99 -18.48 0.76
N THR A 42 -3.37 -17.59 1.67
CA THR A 42 -4.78 -17.28 1.95
C THR A 42 -5.43 -16.54 0.79
N LEU A 43 -4.74 -15.53 0.23
CA LEU A 43 -5.21 -14.77 -0.93
C LEU A 43 -5.42 -15.69 -2.13
N LYS A 44 -4.43 -16.55 -2.44
CA LYS A 44 -4.55 -17.54 -3.52
C LYS A 44 -5.73 -18.48 -3.33
N LYS A 45 -5.92 -19.03 -2.13
CA LYS A 45 -7.04 -19.91 -1.81
C LYS A 45 -8.40 -19.24 -2.03
N MET A 46 -8.49 -17.94 -1.78
CA MET A 46 -9.71 -17.15 -1.96
C MET A 46 -9.89 -16.60 -3.38
N GLY A 47 -8.90 -16.75 -4.27
CA GLY A 47 -8.90 -16.11 -5.58
C GLY A 47 -8.82 -14.58 -5.48
N PHE A 48 -8.19 -14.05 -4.44
CA PHE A 48 -8.01 -12.63 -4.21
C PHE A 48 -6.63 -12.17 -4.65
N SER A 49 -6.51 -10.90 -4.99
CA SER A 49 -5.22 -10.23 -5.18
C SER A 49 -5.03 -9.13 -4.14
N ALA A 50 -3.78 -8.71 -3.95
CA ALA A 50 -3.41 -7.65 -3.02
C ALA A 50 -2.20 -6.88 -3.54
N THR A 51 -2.03 -5.63 -3.09
CA THR A 51 -0.82 -4.84 -3.33
C THR A 51 0.03 -4.81 -2.07
N CYS A 52 1.33 -5.08 -2.21
CA CYS A 52 2.30 -4.86 -1.15
C CYS A 52 3.14 -3.62 -1.49
N TYR A 53 3.14 -2.62 -0.61
CA TYR A 53 3.94 -1.42 -0.75
C TYR A 53 5.34 -1.67 -0.21
N ALA A 54 6.34 -1.60 -1.08
CA ALA A 54 7.72 -1.92 -0.80
C ALA A 54 8.55 -0.66 -0.52
N VAL A 55 9.42 -0.73 0.49
CA VAL A 55 10.46 0.28 0.76
C VAL A 55 11.68 -0.12 -0.08
N SER A 56 11.94 0.61 -1.20
CA SER A 56 12.78 0.10 -2.30
C SER A 56 14.23 -0.20 -1.89
N SER A 57 14.87 0.67 -1.12
CA SER A 57 16.26 0.45 -0.68
C SER A 57 16.40 -0.53 0.48
N MET A 58 15.29 -1.10 0.97
CA MET A 58 15.28 -2.01 2.14
C MET A 58 14.90 -3.45 1.78
N LEU A 59 14.85 -3.79 0.47
CA LEU A 59 14.54 -5.14 0.04
C LEU A 59 15.53 -6.16 0.65
N GLY A 60 15.00 -7.22 1.26
CA GLY A 60 15.79 -8.25 1.95
C GLY A 60 16.41 -7.83 3.28
N GLY A 61 16.19 -6.59 3.70
CA GLY A 61 16.66 -6.05 4.98
C GLY A 61 15.65 -6.23 6.11
N GLN A 62 15.62 -5.24 6.99
CA GLN A 62 14.70 -5.15 8.13
C GLN A 62 14.09 -3.75 8.21
N ASN A 63 13.00 -3.59 8.97
CA ASN A 63 12.34 -2.30 9.22
C ASN A 63 13.20 -1.38 10.10
N SER A 64 14.36 -0.97 9.58
CA SER A 64 15.36 -0.17 10.32
C SER A 64 14.86 1.23 10.71
N TRP A 65 13.84 1.77 10.04
CA TRP A 65 13.17 3.03 10.43
C TRP A 65 12.47 2.97 11.79
N ASP A 66 12.19 1.78 12.30
CA ASP A 66 11.63 1.55 13.62
C ASP A 66 12.68 1.33 14.71
N LEU A 67 13.97 1.46 14.38
CA LEU A 67 15.06 1.24 15.32
C LEU A 67 15.01 2.27 16.46
N GLY A 68 15.08 1.80 17.71
CA GLY A 68 15.11 2.68 18.87
C GLY A 68 13.75 3.17 19.39
N ILE A 69 12.65 2.88 18.71
CA ILE A 69 11.30 3.27 19.16
C ILE A 69 10.49 2.12 19.79
N GLY A 70 11.16 1.01 20.12
CA GLY A 70 10.53 -0.13 20.81
C GLY A 70 9.76 -1.09 19.89
N VAL A 71 9.84 -0.93 18.57
CA VAL A 71 9.27 -1.84 17.59
C VAL A 71 10.29 -2.93 17.24
N ALA A 72 9.85 -4.19 17.27
CA ALA A 72 10.72 -5.31 16.94
C ALA A 72 11.16 -5.25 15.46
N GLN A 73 12.44 -5.49 15.23
CA GLN A 73 12.97 -5.64 13.89
C GLN A 73 12.46 -6.93 13.24
N LYS A 74 11.97 -6.84 12.01
CA LYS A 74 11.39 -7.96 11.25
C LYS A 74 11.96 -7.96 9.84
N PRO A 75 12.15 -9.15 9.24
CA PRO A 75 12.65 -9.25 7.88
C PRO A 75 11.63 -8.72 6.87
N LEU A 76 12.15 -8.04 5.86
CA LEU A 76 11.41 -7.59 4.69
C LEU A 76 11.63 -8.58 3.53
N MET A 77 10.70 -8.60 2.59
CA MET A 77 10.80 -9.39 1.38
C MET A 77 12.02 -8.94 0.55
N SER A 78 12.80 -9.91 0.08
CA SER A 78 13.86 -9.68 -0.90
C SER A 78 13.26 -9.44 -2.29
N LYS A 79 14.12 -9.09 -3.25
CA LYS A 79 13.75 -9.00 -4.67
C LYS A 79 13.09 -10.30 -5.16
N GLU A 80 13.68 -11.45 -4.84
CA GLU A 80 13.17 -12.77 -5.22
C GLU A 80 11.79 -13.05 -4.60
N ASN A 81 11.59 -12.62 -3.35
CA ASN A 81 10.30 -12.74 -2.68
C ASN A 81 9.22 -11.86 -3.36
N PHE A 82 9.57 -10.65 -3.81
CA PHE A 82 8.65 -9.82 -4.58
C PHE A 82 8.38 -10.39 -5.98
N LEU A 83 9.35 -11.00 -6.64
CA LEU A 83 9.13 -11.71 -7.89
C LEU A 83 8.19 -12.91 -7.71
N GLU A 84 8.31 -13.67 -6.61
CA GLU A 84 7.35 -14.73 -6.25
C GLU A 84 5.94 -14.16 -5.99
N TRP A 85 5.84 -13.03 -5.28
CA TRP A 85 4.59 -12.31 -5.02
C TRP A 85 3.90 -11.91 -6.33
N LEU A 86 4.63 -11.31 -7.27
CA LEU A 86 4.14 -10.93 -8.60
C LEU A 86 3.74 -12.14 -9.45
N ALA A 87 4.56 -13.20 -9.47
CA ALA A 87 4.25 -14.43 -10.20
C ALA A 87 2.98 -15.14 -9.68
N ALA A 88 2.62 -14.91 -8.42
CA ALA A 88 1.37 -15.38 -7.83
C ALA A 88 0.13 -14.51 -8.16
N GLY A 89 0.27 -13.49 -9.02
CA GLY A 89 -0.83 -12.60 -9.44
C GLY A 89 -1.10 -11.45 -8.46
N MET A 90 -0.18 -11.18 -7.55
CA MET A 90 -0.24 -10.03 -6.65
C MET A 90 0.39 -8.81 -7.31
N ASP A 91 0.29 -7.65 -6.67
CA ASP A 91 0.77 -6.37 -7.16
C ASP A 91 1.77 -5.73 -6.19
N VAL A 92 2.65 -4.88 -6.71
CA VAL A 92 3.64 -4.13 -5.93
C VAL A 92 3.41 -2.64 -6.12
N GLY A 93 3.37 -1.91 -5.01
CA GLY A 93 3.40 -0.46 -4.97
C GLY A 93 4.67 0.04 -4.26
N SER A 94 4.89 1.34 -4.30
CA SER A 94 6.03 1.98 -3.63
C SER A 94 5.63 2.52 -2.25
N HIS A 95 6.55 2.38 -1.29
CA HIS A 95 6.45 2.98 0.05
C HIS A 95 7.69 3.84 0.35
N THR A 96 8.11 4.63 -0.62
CA THR A 96 9.34 5.41 -0.64
C THR A 96 10.61 4.58 -0.70
N LYS A 97 11.75 5.24 -0.71
CA LYS A 97 13.06 4.62 -0.79
C LYS A 97 13.54 4.11 0.57
N THR A 98 13.37 4.92 1.62
CA THR A 98 13.90 4.65 2.97
C THR A 98 12.84 4.71 4.08
N HIS A 99 11.55 4.81 3.75
CA HIS A 99 10.45 5.02 4.68
C HIS A 99 10.50 6.38 5.41
N ALA A 100 11.00 7.43 4.72
CA ALA A 100 11.15 8.76 5.28
C ALA A 100 9.79 9.45 5.54
N ASP A 101 9.74 10.32 6.55
CA ASP A 101 8.62 11.27 6.73
C ASP A 101 8.73 12.36 5.66
N LEU A 102 7.90 12.28 4.62
CA LEU A 102 7.91 13.15 3.45
C LEU A 102 7.57 14.61 3.76
N THR A 103 7.05 14.88 4.95
CA THR A 103 6.73 16.26 5.40
C THR A 103 7.90 16.95 6.08
N ALA A 104 8.98 16.21 6.38
CA ALA A 104 10.11 16.67 7.20
C ALA A 104 11.46 16.70 6.44
N ILE A 105 11.45 16.43 5.12
CA ILE A 105 12.68 16.35 4.31
C ILE A 105 12.75 17.47 3.26
N SER A 106 13.95 17.72 2.72
CA SER A 106 14.16 18.69 1.64
C SER A 106 13.50 18.26 0.33
N PHE A 107 13.21 19.22 -0.56
CA PHE A 107 12.60 18.90 -1.86
C PHE A 107 13.45 17.94 -2.72
N PRO A 108 14.79 18.08 -2.83
CA PRO A 108 15.60 17.09 -3.55
C PRO A 108 15.47 15.67 -2.96
N SER A 109 15.49 15.55 -1.62
CA SER A 109 15.29 14.27 -0.93
C SER A 109 13.87 13.71 -1.17
N LEU A 110 12.86 14.59 -1.21
CA LEU A 110 11.48 14.20 -1.51
C LEU A 110 11.34 13.58 -2.91
N VAL A 111 11.99 14.19 -3.91
CA VAL A 111 12.02 13.64 -5.29
C VAL A 111 12.67 12.27 -5.29
N GLU A 112 13.80 12.11 -4.61
CA GLU A 112 14.51 10.82 -4.52
C GLU A 112 13.66 9.77 -3.80
N GLU A 113 13.01 10.10 -2.71
CA GLU A 113 12.14 9.19 -1.96
C GLU A 113 10.93 8.72 -2.77
N ILE A 114 10.30 9.60 -3.54
CA ILE A 114 9.06 9.29 -4.28
C ILE A 114 9.37 8.75 -5.67
N GLN A 115 10.13 9.47 -6.49
CA GLN A 115 10.42 9.08 -7.88
C GLN A 115 11.55 8.06 -7.93
N GLY A 116 12.60 8.23 -7.11
CA GLY A 116 13.71 7.28 -7.03
C GLY A 116 13.25 5.88 -6.64
N SER A 117 12.35 5.76 -5.65
CA SER A 117 11.78 4.47 -5.25
C SER A 117 11.01 3.77 -6.37
N LYS A 118 10.24 4.53 -7.18
CA LYS A 118 9.54 3.99 -8.36
C LYS A 118 10.53 3.38 -9.35
N ILE A 119 11.55 4.15 -9.71
CA ILE A 119 12.58 3.75 -10.67
C ILE A 119 13.33 2.50 -10.19
N GLU A 120 13.72 2.46 -8.91
CA GLU A 120 14.39 1.29 -8.32
C GLU A 120 13.52 0.04 -8.39
N LEU A 121 12.26 0.13 -7.93
CA LEU A 121 11.35 -1.02 -7.93
C LEU A 121 11.05 -1.51 -9.35
N GLU A 122 10.82 -0.60 -10.30
CA GLU A 122 10.57 -0.97 -11.70
C GLU A 122 11.78 -1.63 -12.35
N SER A 123 12.99 -1.12 -12.06
CA SER A 123 14.26 -1.72 -12.52
C SER A 123 14.50 -3.10 -11.92
N ASP A 124 14.25 -3.25 -10.61
CA ASP A 124 14.51 -4.50 -9.91
C ASP A 124 13.50 -5.60 -10.22
N LEU A 125 12.23 -5.24 -10.34
CA LEU A 125 11.13 -6.20 -10.44
C LEU A 125 10.64 -6.42 -11.88
N GLY A 126 11.05 -5.57 -12.83
CA GLY A 126 10.65 -5.67 -14.23
C GLY A 126 9.15 -5.45 -14.45
N CYS A 127 8.49 -4.68 -13.58
CA CYS A 127 7.07 -4.37 -13.66
C CYS A 127 6.82 -2.88 -13.47
N GLU A 128 5.72 -2.38 -13.99
CA GLU A 128 5.30 -1.00 -13.76
C GLU A 128 4.77 -0.83 -12.33
N VAL A 129 5.27 0.16 -11.59
CA VAL A 129 4.84 0.51 -10.22
C VAL A 129 3.92 1.73 -10.27
N ARG A 130 2.62 1.52 -10.17
CA ARG A 130 1.56 2.53 -10.40
C ARG A 130 0.99 3.12 -9.12
N HIS A 131 1.22 2.48 -7.98
CA HIS A 131 0.57 2.77 -6.71
C HIS A 131 1.58 3.15 -5.65
N PHE A 132 1.22 4.13 -4.83
CA PHE A 132 2.07 4.68 -3.78
C PHE A 132 1.38 4.59 -2.41
N CYS A 133 2.16 4.53 -1.34
CA CYS A 133 1.67 4.69 0.02
C CYS A 133 2.57 5.66 0.77
N TYR A 134 1.97 6.69 1.39
CA TYR A 134 2.72 7.65 2.19
C TYR A 134 3.15 7.02 3.51
N PRO A 135 4.47 7.02 3.87
CA PRO A 135 4.91 6.57 5.18
C PRO A 135 4.18 7.31 6.31
N TYR A 136 3.75 6.57 7.32
CA TYR A 136 2.94 7.10 8.43
C TYR A 136 1.60 7.72 8.00
N GLY A 137 1.24 7.64 6.72
CA GLY A 137 0.11 8.36 6.11
C GLY A 137 0.29 9.87 6.04
N ARG A 138 1.53 10.38 6.27
CA ARG A 138 1.85 11.80 6.29
C ARG A 138 2.18 12.31 4.89
N PHE A 139 1.51 13.37 4.50
CA PHE A 139 1.74 14.06 3.22
C PHE A 139 1.40 15.55 3.36
N ASN A 140 1.95 16.35 2.46
CA ASN A 140 1.61 17.76 2.24
C ASN A 140 1.42 17.99 0.74
N ASP A 141 1.07 19.20 0.34
CA ASP A 141 0.81 19.53 -1.07
C ASP A 141 2.04 19.25 -1.95
N THR A 142 3.26 19.52 -1.44
CA THR A 142 4.50 19.27 -2.19
C THR A 142 4.71 17.77 -2.44
N SER A 143 4.50 16.91 -1.44
CA SER A 143 4.64 15.45 -1.61
C SER A 143 3.53 14.87 -2.49
N LEU A 144 2.32 15.44 -2.44
CA LEU A 144 1.22 15.07 -3.31
C LEU A 144 1.53 15.41 -4.79
N ASP A 145 2.01 16.63 -5.04
CA ASP A 145 2.39 17.06 -6.39
C ASP A 145 3.57 16.25 -6.93
N GLN A 146 4.51 15.88 -6.07
CA GLN A 146 5.61 15.00 -6.45
C GLN A 146 5.14 13.59 -6.80
N ALA A 147 4.20 13.02 -6.04
CA ALA A 147 3.61 11.71 -6.36
C ALA A 147 2.88 11.74 -7.73
N ARG A 148 2.16 12.83 -8.00
CA ARG A 148 1.52 13.06 -9.31
C ARG A 148 2.55 13.18 -10.43
N SER A 149 3.61 13.97 -10.23
CA SER A 149 4.69 14.21 -11.20
C SER A 149 5.49 12.94 -11.49
N ALA A 150 5.66 12.06 -10.51
CA ALA A 150 6.27 10.74 -10.67
C ALA A 150 5.39 9.73 -11.43
N GLY A 151 4.14 10.11 -11.74
CA GLY A 151 3.21 9.28 -12.52
C GLY A 151 2.52 8.18 -11.71
N TYR A 152 2.41 8.31 -10.38
CA TYR A 152 1.56 7.41 -9.61
C TYR A 152 0.09 7.69 -9.90
N ILE A 153 -0.68 6.63 -10.08
CA ILE A 153 -2.13 6.69 -10.39
C ILE A 153 -2.94 6.79 -9.10
N THR A 154 -2.52 6.07 -8.07
CA THR A 154 -3.15 6.16 -6.76
C THR A 154 -2.10 6.29 -5.65
N ALA A 155 -2.49 6.97 -4.57
CA ALA A 155 -1.71 6.96 -3.33
C ALA A 155 -2.63 6.78 -2.12
N THR A 156 -2.20 5.95 -1.18
CA THR A 156 -2.95 5.61 0.02
C THR A 156 -2.38 6.31 1.24
N THR A 157 -3.26 6.66 2.17
CA THR A 157 -2.94 7.32 3.44
C THR A 157 -3.32 6.42 4.62
N THR A 158 -3.12 6.88 5.85
CA THR A 158 -3.67 6.27 7.07
C THR A 158 -5.00 6.92 7.50
N GLN A 159 -5.51 7.89 6.74
CA GLN A 159 -6.82 8.47 7.01
C GLN A 159 -7.89 7.38 6.94
N ARG A 160 -8.75 7.36 7.96
CA ARG A 160 -9.78 6.33 8.10
C ARG A 160 -10.99 6.66 7.24
N GLY A 161 -11.56 5.64 6.62
CA GLY A 161 -12.79 5.78 5.85
C GLY A 161 -12.81 4.91 4.62
N ARG A 162 -13.95 4.93 3.95
CA ARG A 162 -14.16 4.29 2.65
C ARG A 162 -13.85 5.28 1.54
N VAL A 163 -13.48 4.75 0.39
CA VAL A 163 -13.33 5.54 -0.83
C VAL A 163 -14.71 5.74 -1.45
N HIS A 164 -15.00 6.96 -1.86
CA HIS A 164 -16.24 7.36 -2.53
C HIS A 164 -15.94 7.92 -3.92
N VAL A 165 -16.95 7.97 -4.77
CA VAL A 165 -16.85 8.62 -6.08
C VAL A 165 -16.40 10.07 -5.90
N GLY A 166 -15.39 10.49 -6.67
CA GLY A 166 -14.81 11.84 -6.56
C GLY A 166 -13.72 11.99 -5.50
N THR A 167 -13.36 10.93 -4.76
CA THR A 167 -12.18 10.96 -3.88
C THR A 167 -10.92 11.16 -4.73
N ASP A 168 -10.04 12.06 -4.33
CA ASP A 168 -8.73 12.24 -4.96
C ASP A 168 -7.94 10.92 -4.89
N ALA A 169 -7.61 10.38 -6.07
CA ALA A 169 -6.92 9.09 -6.19
C ALA A 169 -5.55 9.07 -5.51
N LEU A 170 -4.93 10.24 -5.29
CA LEU A 170 -3.66 10.37 -4.57
C LEU A 170 -3.84 10.62 -3.05
N LYS A 171 -5.07 10.51 -2.52
CA LYS A 171 -5.40 10.68 -1.08
C LYS A 171 -6.38 9.60 -0.61
N LEU A 172 -6.22 8.36 -1.06
CA LEU A 172 -7.17 7.30 -0.75
C LEU A 172 -7.17 6.97 0.74
N LYS A 173 -8.34 7.02 1.35
CA LYS A 173 -8.58 6.56 2.71
C LYS A 173 -8.51 5.05 2.80
N ARG A 174 -8.19 4.53 3.98
CA ARG A 174 -8.12 3.09 4.23
C ARG A 174 -8.84 2.70 5.51
N ILE A 175 -9.18 1.42 5.58
CA ILE A 175 -9.69 0.76 6.77
C ILE A 175 -8.56 -0.08 7.35
N MET A 176 -7.98 0.36 8.46
CA MET A 176 -6.95 -0.40 9.15
C MET A 176 -7.56 -1.64 9.83
N VAL A 177 -6.92 -2.81 9.62
CA VAL A 177 -7.30 -4.09 10.21
C VAL A 177 -6.17 -4.60 11.13
N PRO A 178 -6.06 -4.13 12.38
CA PRO A 178 -5.09 -4.63 13.34
C PRO A 178 -5.33 -6.09 13.73
N LYS A 179 -4.29 -6.75 14.24
CA LYS A 179 -4.36 -8.16 14.74
C LYS A 179 -5.51 -8.40 15.73
N ALA A 180 -5.85 -7.40 16.54
CA ALA A 180 -6.94 -7.51 17.54
C ALA A 180 -8.34 -7.32 16.93
N THR A 181 -8.49 -7.14 15.61
CA THR A 181 -9.79 -6.96 14.98
C THR A 181 -10.59 -8.26 15.00
N THR A 182 -11.68 -8.29 15.77
CA THR A 182 -12.61 -9.42 15.78
C THR A 182 -13.48 -9.45 14.51
N LEU A 183 -14.06 -10.60 14.18
CA LEU A 183 -14.94 -10.72 13.00
C LEU A 183 -16.14 -9.75 13.01
N PRO A 184 -16.87 -9.53 14.12
CA PRO A 184 -17.92 -8.52 14.18
C PRO A 184 -17.41 -7.10 13.94
N LEU A 185 -16.24 -6.76 14.53
CA LEU A 185 -15.63 -5.45 14.30
C LEU A 185 -15.17 -5.29 12.84
N PHE A 186 -14.59 -6.33 12.25
CA PHE A 186 -14.21 -6.32 10.83
C PHE A 186 -15.42 -6.08 9.93
N TRP A 187 -16.52 -6.80 10.19
CA TRP A 187 -17.76 -6.58 9.44
C TRP A 187 -18.27 -5.14 9.59
N MET A 188 -18.30 -4.62 10.81
CA MET A 188 -18.73 -3.25 11.08
C MET A 188 -17.87 -2.21 10.34
N LYS A 189 -16.54 -2.40 10.34
CA LYS A 189 -15.59 -1.53 9.66
C LYS A 189 -15.78 -1.53 8.13
N THR A 190 -16.00 -2.69 7.54
CA THR A 190 -16.01 -2.87 6.07
C THR A 190 -17.40 -2.71 5.46
N ALA A 191 -18.46 -3.08 6.17
CA ALA A 191 -19.83 -3.12 5.65
C ALA A 191 -20.68 -1.90 6.02
N THR A 192 -20.23 -1.05 6.93
CA THR A 192 -20.99 0.12 7.41
C THR A 192 -20.17 1.41 7.29
N ALA A 193 -20.81 2.56 7.60
CA ALA A 193 -20.13 3.86 7.68
C ALA A 193 -19.32 4.05 8.99
N TYR A 194 -18.95 2.98 9.68
CA TYR A 194 -18.24 3.05 10.97
C TYR A 194 -16.90 3.79 10.88
N GLU A 195 -16.12 3.53 9.85
CA GLU A 195 -14.82 4.18 9.65
C GLU A 195 -14.97 5.61 9.13
N ASP A 196 -15.99 5.90 8.32
CA ASP A 196 -16.24 7.24 7.77
C ASP A 196 -16.56 8.28 8.87
N LYS A 197 -17.13 7.83 9.99
CA LYS A 197 -17.46 8.67 11.14
C LYS A 197 -16.28 8.93 12.08
N ARG A 198 -15.11 8.32 11.80
CA ARG A 198 -13.91 8.35 12.66
C ARG A 198 -12.68 8.86 11.92
N GLY A 199 -12.82 9.27 10.65
CA GLY A 199 -11.80 9.86 9.80
C GLY A 199 -11.83 11.39 9.81
#